data_1a69d894a1fcc645bac1ebcd5eb696e7
#
_entry.id   1a69d894a1fcc645bac1ebcd5eb696e7
#
_cell.length_a   1.000
_cell.length_b   1.000
_cell.length_c   1.000
_cell.angle_alpha   90.00
_cell.angle_beta   90.00
_cell.angle_gamma   90.00
#
_symmetry.space_group_name_H-M   'P 1'
#
loop_
_entity.id
_entity.type
_entity.pdbx_description
1 polymer ?
#
loop_
_entity_poly.entity_id
_entity_poly.type
_entity_poly.pdbx_seq_one_letter_code
_entity_poly.pdbx_strand_id
1 'polypeptide(L)'
;MAAIVINGAQWGDEGKGKATDILGGHVDFVCKPNGGNNAGHTVVVSGEKYELKLLPAGILTPNVTPVIGNGVVVNLEALFQEIDGLESRGADCSRLRISSNAHLVGPYHQTIDKTTERFLGKRAIGTTGRGIGPVSYTHLTLPTKRI
;
A
#
# COMPACT_ATOMS: atom_id res chain seq x y z
N MET A 1 -22.92 11.65 -2.70
CA MET A 1 -21.65 11.30 -2.02
C MET A 1 -20.52 11.91 -2.84
N ALA A 2 -19.68 12.75 -2.25
CA ALA A 2 -18.53 13.34 -2.94
C ALA A 2 -17.31 12.41 -2.79
N ALA A 3 -16.55 12.23 -3.85
CA ALA A 3 -15.29 11.49 -3.83
C ALA A 3 -14.13 12.44 -4.14
N ILE A 4 -13.07 12.35 -3.33
CA ILE A 4 -11.85 13.13 -3.52
C ILE A 4 -10.75 12.14 -3.93
N VAL A 5 -10.06 12.44 -5.03
CA VAL A 5 -8.95 11.64 -5.53
C VAL A 5 -7.66 12.46 -5.41
N ILE A 6 -6.68 11.91 -4.68
CA ILE A 6 -5.37 12.52 -4.51
C ILE A 6 -4.36 11.78 -5.38
N ASN A 7 -3.92 12.41 -6.44
CA ASN A 7 -2.92 11.89 -7.36
C ASN A 7 -1.59 12.63 -7.23
N GLY A 8 -0.49 11.91 -7.43
CA GLY A 8 0.83 12.50 -7.63
C GLY A 8 1.12 12.68 -9.11
N ALA A 9 1.72 13.81 -9.47
CA ALA A 9 2.07 14.16 -10.85
C ALA A 9 3.58 14.17 -11.10
N GLN A 10 4.40 13.78 -10.13
CA GLN A 10 5.86 13.83 -10.18
C GLN A 10 6.49 12.48 -9.82
N TRP A 11 7.40 12.45 -8.87
CA TRP A 11 8.30 11.33 -8.60
C TRP A 11 7.87 10.42 -7.45
N GLY A 12 6.70 10.64 -6.87
CA GLY A 12 6.15 9.83 -5.79
C GLY A 12 6.39 10.40 -4.38
N ASP A 13 7.12 11.49 -4.28
CA ASP A 13 7.50 12.17 -3.04
C ASP A 13 6.71 13.45 -2.76
N GLU A 14 5.56 13.64 -3.43
CA GLU A 14 4.73 14.84 -3.37
C GLU A 14 3.97 14.99 -2.02
N GLY A 15 4.03 13.99 -1.16
CA GLY A 15 3.36 14.03 0.13
C GLY A 15 1.88 13.65 0.09
N LYS A 16 1.46 12.80 -0.86
CA LYS A 16 0.06 12.30 -0.98
C LYS A 16 -0.48 11.73 0.32
N GLY A 17 0.31 10.90 1.02
CA GLY A 17 -0.09 10.32 2.29
C GLY A 17 -0.39 11.38 3.36
N LYS A 18 0.44 12.42 3.44
CA LYS A 18 0.24 13.55 4.34
C LYS A 18 -1.00 14.36 3.99
N ALA A 19 -1.22 14.62 2.69
CA ALA A 19 -2.44 15.31 2.23
C ALA A 19 -3.70 14.49 2.55
N THR A 20 -3.65 13.16 2.36
CA THR A 20 -4.75 12.25 2.70
C THR A 20 -5.03 12.24 4.20
N ASP A 21 -4.00 12.27 5.02
CA ASP A 21 -4.12 12.30 6.48
C ASP A 21 -4.78 13.59 6.96
N ILE A 22 -4.36 14.74 6.42
CA ILE A 22 -4.97 16.05 6.74
C ILE A 22 -6.46 16.08 6.36
N LEU A 23 -6.82 15.51 5.21
CA LEU A 23 -8.21 15.46 4.74
C LEU A 23 -9.03 14.35 5.43
N GLY A 24 -8.36 13.37 6.03
CA GLY A 24 -8.98 12.20 6.65
C GLY A 24 -10.07 12.56 7.66
N GLY A 25 -9.85 13.61 8.46
CA GLY A 25 -10.85 14.08 9.43
C GLY A 25 -12.17 14.60 8.85
N HIS A 26 -12.28 14.75 7.53
CA HIS A 26 -13.44 15.29 6.82
C HIS A 26 -14.15 14.26 5.92
N VAL A 27 -13.74 12.99 5.99
CA VAL A 27 -14.29 11.93 5.14
C VAL A 27 -14.63 10.70 5.97
N ASP A 28 -15.60 9.91 5.50
CA ASP A 28 -16.00 8.66 6.16
C ASP A 28 -15.06 7.49 5.84
N PHE A 29 -14.46 7.52 4.65
CA PHE A 29 -13.60 6.46 4.14
C PHE A 29 -12.30 7.01 3.56
N VAL A 30 -11.20 6.35 3.85
CA VAL A 30 -9.92 6.57 3.17
C VAL A 30 -9.49 5.27 2.49
N CYS A 31 -9.45 5.29 1.17
CA CYS A 31 -9.14 4.11 0.37
C CYS A 31 -7.73 4.19 -0.22
N LYS A 32 -6.95 3.12 -0.03
CA LYS A 32 -5.73 2.86 -0.79
C LYS A 32 -6.11 1.95 -1.96
N PRO A 33 -6.20 2.46 -3.20
CA PRO A 33 -6.76 1.71 -4.30
C PRO A 33 -5.77 0.75 -4.96
N ASN A 34 -4.46 1.00 -4.86
CA ASN A 34 -3.42 0.24 -5.55
C ASN A 34 -2.08 0.24 -4.81
N GLY A 35 -1.08 -0.42 -5.38
CA GLY A 35 0.26 -0.54 -4.82
C GLY A 35 0.38 -1.71 -3.85
N GLY A 36 1.32 -1.63 -2.92
CA GLY A 36 1.61 -2.67 -1.94
C GLY A 36 2.50 -2.12 -0.82
N ASN A 37 3.32 -2.98 -0.24
CA ASN A 37 4.29 -2.61 0.78
C ASN A 37 5.65 -2.17 0.22
N ASN A 38 5.72 -1.86 -1.08
CA ASN A 38 6.94 -1.42 -1.76
C ASN A 38 7.33 0.05 -1.49
N ALA A 39 6.35 0.88 -1.14
CA ALA A 39 6.55 2.26 -0.75
C ALA A 39 5.86 2.54 0.58
N GLY A 40 6.40 3.47 1.35
CA GLY A 40 5.82 3.89 2.63
C GLY A 40 5.61 5.40 2.68
N HIS A 41 4.81 5.82 3.64
CA HIS A 41 4.66 7.22 3.99
C HIS A 41 4.70 7.37 5.51
N THR A 42 5.18 8.50 5.95
CA THR A 42 5.24 8.83 7.37
C THR A 42 4.11 9.78 7.72
N VAL A 43 3.36 9.41 8.75
CA VAL A 43 2.32 10.24 9.36
C VAL A 43 2.80 10.65 10.75
N VAL A 44 2.52 11.88 11.15
CA VAL A 44 2.83 12.37 12.50
C VAL A 44 1.53 12.71 13.21
N VAL A 45 1.21 11.97 14.26
CA VAL A 45 0.02 12.18 15.09
C VAL A 45 0.47 12.44 16.52
N SER A 46 0.02 13.54 17.10
CA SER A 46 0.38 13.95 18.48
C SER A 46 1.90 13.97 18.78
N GLY A 47 2.69 14.30 17.75
CA GLY A 47 4.16 14.35 17.88
C GLY A 47 4.87 13.00 17.66
N GLU A 48 4.13 11.91 17.56
CA GLU A 48 4.67 10.58 17.27
C GLU A 48 4.69 10.28 15.77
N LYS A 49 5.77 9.65 15.30
CA LYS A 49 5.93 9.23 13.91
C LYS A 49 5.46 7.80 13.71
N TYR A 50 4.64 7.61 12.68
CA TYR A 50 4.16 6.32 12.21
C TYR A 50 4.57 6.12 10.75
N GLU A 51 5.28 5.04 10.48
CA GLU A 51 5.61 4.64 9.11
C GLU A 51 4.59 3.61 8.61
N LEU A 52 3.76 4.02 7.68
CA LEU A 52 2.74 3.17 7.06
C LEU A 52 3.22 2.74 5.67
N LYS A 53 3.09 1.45 5.35
CA LYS A 53 3.47 0.87 4.05
C LYS A 53 2.24 0.30 3.34
N LEU A 54 1.56 -0.62 3.98
CA LEU A 54 0.38 -1.28 3.44
C LEU A 54 -0.90 -0.61 3.92
N LEU A 55 -0.95 -0.21 5.16
CA LEU A 55 -2.11 0.42 5.75
C LEU A 55 -2.40 1.79 5.10
N PRO A 56 -3.68 2.10 4.84
CA PRO A 56 -4.08 3.40 4.30
C PRO A 56 -3.75 4.54 5.27
N ALA A 57 -3.43 5.71 4.75
CA ALA A 57 -3.50 6.95 5.53
C ALA A 57 -4.90 7.09 6.13
N GLY A 58 -5.04 7.68 7.29
CA GLY A 58 -6.32 7.76 8.00
C GLY A 58 -6.60 6.56 8.91
N ILE A 59 -5.76 5.51 8.94
CA ILE A 59 -5.88 4.42 9.93
C ILE A 59 -5.79 4.96 11.37
N LEU A 60 -5.04 6.04 11.56
CA LEU A 60 -4.88 6.72 12.85
C LEU A 60 -5.94 7.81 13.10
N THR A 61 -6.79 8.10 12.12
CA THR A 61 -7.81 9.15 12.23
C THR A 61 -9.08 8.58 12.86
N PRO A 62 -9.58 9.14 13.97
CA PRO A 62 -10.84 8.71 14.58
C PRO A 62 -12.01 8.80 13.59
N ASN A 63 -12.95 7.86 13.69
CA ASN A 63 -14.20 7.82 12.88
C ASN A 63 -14.03 7.57 11.38
N VAL A 64 -12.83 7.44 10.87
CA VAL A 64 -12.55 7.06 9.48
C VAL A 64 -12.53 5.54 9.35
N THR A 65 -13.08 5.03 8.25
CA THR A 65 -12.93 3.63 7.86
C THR A 65 -11.82 3.50 6.82
N PRO A 66 -10.65 2.98 7.19
CA PRO A 66 -9.57 2.76 6.23
C PRO A 66 -9.87 1.52 5.39
N VAL A 67 -9.61 1.61 4.07
CA VAL A 67 -9.93 0.55 3.11
C VAL A 67 -8.71 0.22 2.27
N ILE A 68 -8.35 -1.05 2.24
CA ILE A 68 -7.42 -1.62 1.24
C ILE A 68 -8.24 -2.10 0.05
N GLY A 69 -8.07 -1.44 -1.08
CA GLY A 69 -8.82 -1.72 -2.31
C GLY A 69 -8.31 -2.93 -3.09
N ASN A 70 -9.06 -3.33 -4.10
CA ASN A 70 -8.79 -4.52 -4.91
C ASN A 70 -7.52 -4.43 -5.78
N GLY A 71 -7.03 -3.23 -6.09
CA GLY A 71 -5.77 -3.04 -6.81
C GLY A 71 -4.52 -3.08 -5.92
N VAL A 72 -4.69 -3.31 -4.62
CA VAL A 72 -3.56 -3.46 -3.69
C VAL A 72 -3.06 -4.90 -3.71
N VAL A 73 -1.75 -5.05 -3.70
CA VAL A 73 -1.07 -6.34 -3.56
C VAL A 73 -0.66 -6.51 -2.11
N VAL A 74 -1.27 -7.45 -1.42
CA VAL A 74 -1.20 -7.61 0.03
C VAL A 74 -0.20 -8.72 0.40
N ASN A 75 0.86 -8.35 1.12
CA ASN A 75 1.68 -9.30 1.86
C ASN A 75 1.12 -9.42 3.27
N LEU A 76 0.56 -10.59 3.61
CA LEU A 76 -0.11 -10.81 4.89
C LEU A 76 0.83 -10.67 6.09
N GLU A 77 2.05 -11.18 5.99
CA GLU A 77 3.03 -11.06 7.05
C GLU A 77 3.34 -9.57 7.34
N ALA A 78 3.62 -8.80 6.29
CA ALA A 78 3.87 -7.36 6.43
C ALA A 78 2.64 -6.59 6.94
N LEU A 79 1.43 -7.01 6.55
CA LEU A 79 0.19 -6.41 7.02
C LEU A 79 -0.01 -6.61 8.52
N PHE A 80 0.12 -7.85 9.01
CA PHE A 80 -0.05 -8.13 10.42
C PHE A 80 1.05 -7.49 11.27
N GLN A 81 2.31 -7.50 10.82
CA GLN A 81 3.39 -6.79 11.52
C GLN A 81 3.11 -5.29 11.64
N GLU A 82 2.51 -4.68 10.62
CA GLU A 82 2.17 -3.26 10.63
C GLU A 82 0.97 -2.99 11.57
N ILE A 83 -0.05 -3.86 11.59
CA ILE A 83 -1.19 -3.80 12.51
C ILE A 83 -0.72 -3.95 13.95
N ASP A 84 0.01 -5.02 14.27
CA ASP A 84 0.52 -5.31 15.60
C ASP A 84 1.39 -4.15 16.13
N GLY A 85 2.22 -3.58 15.24
CA GLY A 85 3.05 -2.43 15.55
C GLY A 85 2.25 -1.16 15.89
N LEU A 86 1.11 -0.94 15.24
CA LEU A 86 0.20 0.17 15.56
C LEU A 86 -0.59 -0.09 16.84
N GLU A 87 -1.15 -1.29 17.00
CA GLU A 87 -1.94 -1.66 18.17
C GLU A 87 -1.11 -1.65 19.46
N SER A 88 0.17 -2.07 19.39
CA SER A 88 1.10 -1.97 20.54
C SER A 88 1.36 -0.53 20.98
N ARG A 89 1.08 0.45 20.13
CA ARG A 89 1.16 1.90 20.40
C ARG A 89 -0.19 2.53 20.69
N GLY A 90 -1.25 1.70 20.88
CA GLY A 90 -2.59 2.13 21.27
C GLY A 90 -3.49 2.58 20.11
N ALA A 91 -3.10 2.34 18.84
CA ALA A 91 -3.97 2.60 17.71
C ALA A 91 -5.05 1.52 17.56
N ASP A 92 -6.26 1.90 17.14
CA ASP A 92 -7.35 0.97 16.87
C ASP A 92 -7.42 0.64 15.38
N CYS A 93 -7.03 -0.58 15.01
CA CYS A 93 -7.09 -1.09 13.64
C CYS A 93 -8.38 -1.86 13.31
N SER A 94 -9.33 -1.98 14.23
CA SER A 94 -10.56 -2.81 14.07
C SER A 94 -11.46 -2.39 12.92
N ARG A 95 -11.39 -1.12 12.52
CA ARG A 95 -12.18 -0.57 11.41
C ARG A 95 -11.59 -0.81 10.03
N LEU A 96 -10.38 -1.35 9.95
CA LEU A 96 -9.75 -1.67 8.67
C LEU A 96 -10.65 -2.61 7.85
N ARG A 97 -10.86 -2.27 6.60
CA ARG A 97 -11.54 -3.13 5.62
C ARG A 97 -10.58 -3.47 4.50
N ILE A 98 -10.63 -4.72 4.07
CA ILE A 98 -9.79 -5.23 2.98
C ILE A 98 -10.71 -5.82 1.94
N SER A 99 -10.53 -5.42 0.69
CA SER A 99 -11.29 -5.99 -0.43
C SER A 99 -11.03 -7.48 -0.54
N SER A 100 -12.09 -8.27 -0.67
CA SER A 100 -11.97 -9.71 -0.95
C SER A 100 -11.33 -10.02 -2.31
N ASN A 101 -11.24 -9.02 -3.19
CA ASN A 101 -10.58 -9.11 -4.49
C ASN A 101 -9.13 -8.57 -4.47
N ALA A 102 -8.60 -8.19 -3.32
CA ALA A 102 -7.17 -7.84 -3.21
C ALA A 102 -6.31 -9.08 -3.44
N HIS A 103 -5.20 -8.89 -4.17
CA HIS A 103 -4.31 -10.01 -4.51
C HIS A 103 -3.24 -10.21 -3.43
N LEU A 104 -2.90 -11.46 -3.17
CA LEU A 104 -1.90 -11.81 -2.16
C LEU A 104 -0.52 -11.98 -2.77
N VAL A 105 0.50 -11.52 -2.05
CA VAL A 105 1.89 -11.84 -2.33
C VAL A 105 2.27 -13.09 -1.56
N GLY A 106 2.60 -14.16 -2.29
CA GLY A 106 3.22 -15.34 -1.70
C GLY A 106 4.74 -15.29 -1.76
N PRO A 107 5.44 -16.15 -1.01
CA PRO A 107 6.91 -16.22 -0.99
C PRO A 107 7.53 -16.45 -2.38
N TYR A 108 6.84 -17.20 -3.23
CA TYR A 108 7.27 -17.46 -4.60
C TYR A 108 7.29 -16.19 -5.47
N HIS A 109 6.40 -15.23 -5.25
CA HIS A 109 6.43 -13.96 -5.96
C HIS A 109 7.69 -13.14 -5.61
N GLN A 110 8.11 -13.17 -4.35
CA GLN A 110 9.36 -12.53 -3.92
C GLN A 110 10.59 -13.21 -4.55
N THR A 111 10.55 -14.55 -4.66
CA THR A 111 11.61 -15.32 -5.31
C THR A 111 11.69 -15.00 -6.80
N ILE A 112 10.56 -14.93 -7.48
CA ILE A 112 10.47 -14.55 -8.90
C ILE A 112 11.03 -13.14 -9.09
N ASP A 113 10.62 -12.17 -8.27
CA ASP A 113 11.07 -10.78 -8.34
C ASP A 113 12.60 -10.68 -8.25
N LYS A 114 13.18 -11.27 -7.20
CA LYS A 114 14.64 -11.31 -6.99
C LYS A 114 15.38 -12.05 -8.10
N THR A 115 14.82 -13.14 -8.62
CA THR A 115 15.44 -13.95 -9.68
C THR A 115 15.43 -13.19 -11.01
N THR A 116 14.31 -12.54 -11.31
CA THR A 116 14.18 -11.71 -12.53
C THR A 116 15.16 -10.54 -12.50
N GLU A 117 15.26 -9.81 -11.40
CA GLU A 117 16.22 -8.72 -11.25
C GLU A 117 17.68 -9.20 -11.44
N ARG A 118 18.03 -10.36 -10.86
CA ARG A 118 19.35 -10.96 -11.05
C ARG A 118 19.58 -11.36 -12.51
N PHE A 119 18.60 -11.95 -13.16
CA PHE A 119 18.68 -12.36 -14.56
C PHE A 119 18.87 -11.17 -15.51
N LEU A 120 18.17 -10.09 -15.26
CA LEU A 120 18.24 -8.84 -16.06
C LEU A 120 19.61 -8.14 -15.90
N GLY A 121 20.31 -8.33 -14.80
CA GLY A 121 21.64 -7.78 -14.55
C GLY A 121 21.71 -6.26 -14.81
N LYS A 122 22.44 -5.83 -15.83
CA LYS A 122 22.57 -4.41 -16.19
C LYS A 122 21.25 -3.76 -16.66
N ARG A 123 20.24 -4.55 -17.00
CA ARG A 123 18.89 -4.09 -17.39
C ARG A 123 17.88 -4.22 -16.25
N ALA A 124 18.35 -4.49 -15.03
CA ALA A 124 17.48 -4.60 -13.86
C ALA A 124 16.61 -3.34 -13.71
N ILE A 125 15.36 -3.56 -13.33
CA ILE A 125 14.38 -2.50 -13.14
C ILE A 125 14.66 -1.73 -11.83
N GLY A 126 15.35 -2.37 -10.87
CA GLY A 126 15.60 -1.82 -9.54
C GLY A 126 14.39 -1.98 -8.62
N THR A 127 13.74 -3.16 -8.67
CA THR A 127 12.59 -3.44 -7.81
C THR A 127 12.99 -3.53 -6.34
N THR A 128 12.00 -3.43 -5.45
CA THR A 128 12.24 -3.59 -4.01
C THR A 128 12.40 -5.07 -3.59
N GLY A 129 12.27 -6.02 -4.52
CA GLY A 129 12.35 -7.46 -4.26
C GLY A 129 11.22 -8.01 -3.38
N ARG A 130 10.10 -7.29 -3.29
CA ARG A 130 8.95 -7.63 -2.42
C ARG A 130 7.85 -8.41 -3.15
N GLY A 131 8.04 -8.73 -4.41
CA GLY A 131 7.11 -9.52 -5.20
C GLY A 131 5.88 -8.77 -5.71
N ILE A 132 5.87 -7.44 -5.65
CA ILE A 132 4.72 -6.63 -6.08
C ILE A 132 4.55 -6.71 -7.60
N GLY A 133 5.63 -6.54 -8.36
CA GLY A 133 5.63 -6.61 -9.82
C GLY A 133 5.08 -7.94 -10.34
N PRO A 134 5.61 -9.09 -9.92
CA PRO A 134 5.12 -10.40 -10.34
C PRO A 134 3.60 -10.60 -10.17
N VAL A 135 3.00 -10.07 -9.10
CA VAL A 135 1.54 -10.12 -8.91
C VAL A 135 0.83 -9.10 -9.80
N SER A 136 1.31 -7.87 -9.83
CA SER A 136 0.65 -6.79 -10.58
C SER A 136 0.60 -7.07 -12.08
N TYR A 137 1.69 -7.60 -12.64
CA TYR A 137 1.80 -7.85 -14.09
C TYR A 137 0.99 -9.08 -14.56
N THR A 138 0.66 -9.99 -13.64
CA THR A 138 -0.06 -11.22 -13.99
C THR A 138 -1.54 -11.18 -13.63
N HIS A 139 -1.92 -10.45 -12.58
CA HIS A 139 -3.27 -10.50 -12.02
C HIS A 139 -4.03 -9.16 -12.12
N LEU A 140 -3.33 -8.02 -12.01
CA LEU A 140 -3.99 -6.71 -11.96
C LEU A 140 -4.01 -5.99 -13.29
N THR A 141 -3.12 -6.32 -14.22
CA THR A 141 -3.07 -5.75 -15.55
C THR A 141 -3.51 -6.77 -16.59
N LEU A 142 -4.19 -6.29 -17.63
CA LEU A 142 -4.47 -7.14 -18.78
C LEU A 142 -3.15 -7.57 -19.43
N PRO A 143 -3.01 -8.83 -19.84
CA PRO A 143 -1.85 -9.29 -20.59
C PRO A 143 -1.66 -8.41 -21.82
N THR A 144 -0.60 -7.63 -21.85
CA THR A 144 -0.29 -6.86 -23.05
C THR A 144 0.25 -7.83 -24.07
N LYS A 145 -0.56 -8.21 -25.07
CA LYS A 145 -0.06 -8.91 -26.24
C LYS A 145 0.91 -7.95 -26.96
N ARG A 146 2.19 -8.24 -26.92
CA ARG A 146 3.10 -7.66 -27.91
C ARG A 146 2.72 -8.25 -29.26
N ILE A 147 2.17 -7.42 -30.08
CA ILE A 147 2.02 -7.69 -31.52
C ILE A 147 3.37 -7.40 -32.14
#